data_2b07d1a7679345299b276ff1ba0a506c
#
_entry.id   2b07d1a7679345299b276ff1ba0a506c
#
_cell.length_a   1.000
_cell.length_b   1.000
_cell.length_c   1.000
_cell.angle_alpha   90.00
_cell.angle_beta   90.00
_cell.angle_gamma   90.00
#
_symmetry.space_group_name_H-M   'P 1'
#
loop_
_entity.id
_entity.type
_entity.pdbx_description
1 polymer ?
#
loop_
_entity_poly.entity_id
_entity_poly.type
_entity_poly.pdbx_seq_one_letter_code
_entity_poly.pdbx_strand_id
1 'polypeptide(L)'
;MSSFLYYKNILMAANQVMLHEVGSIQMERYAATGFSGIQAESLIQAIPYEENNPYNRAFSYSLFLLSAILLVIVQQTLFYGMSMLVGTAREENRSFALLPDKLEGHGVGRVVLGRGMAYWLIYMGISMYIAFIIPAMFGIPQRGNYWDILLLLLFFVTDCVMFSMTWSSLITRRESVFLLFLVMSPICLFLTGFSWPTEAFPEFWKWFSYIFPTTFGCQAFINMNTAGGDLWTAHDQMIGLTIQTIIYFALACIAVYAENWYLHHKEMLKEKKRELAARAGVDLDEDRKIIAGE
;
A
#
# COMPACT_ATOMS: atom_id res chain seq x y z
N MET A 1 12.40 -7.43 10.60
CA MET A 1 13.17 -6.52 9.74
C MET A 1 12.74 -5.04 9.82
N SER A 2 11.66 -4.74 10.49
CA SER A 2 11.16 -3.37 10.70
C SER A 2 12.12 -2.43 11.46
N SER A 3 13.21 -2.95 11.97
CA SER A 3 14.21 -2.22 12.77
C SER A 3 15.57 -2.09 12.09
N PHE A 4 15.64 -2.04 10.74
CA PHE A 4 16.91 -1.98 10.01
C PHE A 4 17.82 -0.83 10.47
N LEU A 5 17.26 0.37 10.66
CA LEU A 5 18.03 1.52 11.14
C LEU A 5 18.51 1.35 12.58
N TYR A 6 17.67 0.79 13.45
CA TYR A 6 18.07 0.48 14.83
C TYR A 6 19.15 -0.59 14.86
N TYR A 7 18.99 -1.66 14.09
CA TYR A 7 20.00 -2.72 13.97
C TYR A 7 21.33 -2.14 13.48
N LYS A 8 21.32 -1.31 12.45
CA LYS A 8 22.52 -0.64 11.93
C LYS A 8 23.18 0.23 12.98
N ASN A 9 22.41 1.03 13.72
CA ASN A 9 22.95 1.90 14.76
C ASN A 9 23.55 1.10 15.92
N ILE A 10 22.86 0.04 16.36
CA ILE A 10 23.36 -0.85 17.42
C ILE A 10 24.64 -1.55 16.96
N LEU A 11 24.66 -2.06 15.72
CA LEU A 11 25.83 -2.73 15.17
C LEU A 11 27.03 -1.78 15.06
N MET A 12 26.82 -0.55 14.58
CA MET A 12 27.88 0.46 14.53
C MET A 12 28.39 0.82 15.93
N ALA A 13 27.49 1.00 16.90
CA ALA A 13 27.89 1.28 18.28
C ALA A 13 28.67 0.10 18.89
N ALA A 14 28.19 -1.13 18.68
CA ALA A 14 28.88 -2.33 19.15
C ALA A 14 30.27 -2.47 18.52
N ASN A 15 30.40 -2.23 17.21
CA ASN A 15 31.68 -2.25 16.52
C ASN A 15 32.64 -1.17 17.04
N GLN A 16 32.16 0.04 17.32
CA GLN A 16 32.97 1.10 17.90
C GLN A 16 33.52 0.72 19.28
N VAL A 17 32.64 0.19 20.14
CA VAL A 17 33.09 -0.30 21.49
C VAL A 17 34.09 -1.42 21.35
N MET A 18 33.83 -2.40 20.48
CA MET A 18 34.73 -3.51 20.25
C MET A 18 36.11 -3.06 19.74
N LEU A 19 36.15 -2.15 18.77
CA LEU A 19 37.39 -1.60 18.23
C LEU A 19 38.16 -0.82 19.29
N HIS A 20 37.46 -0.04 20.13
CA HIS A 20 38.08 0.69 21.24
C HIS A 20 38.69 -0.27 22.29
N GLU A 21 37.95 -1.27 22.71
CA GLU A 21 38.41 -2.25 23.71
C GLU A 21 39.61 -3.09 23.17
N VAL A 22 39.50 -3.52 21.91
CA VAL A 22 40.63 -4.25 21.27
C VAL A 22 41.85 -3.36 21.14
N GLY A 23 41.66 -2.07 20.75
CA GLY A 23 42.76 -1.11 20.70
C GLY A 23 43.42 -0.91 22.07
N SER A 24 42.66 -0.78 23.15
CA SER A 24 43.17 -0.61 24.50
C SER A 24 43.97 -1.83 24.97
N ILE A 25 43.45 -3.05 24.72
CA ILE A 25 44.16 -4.31 25.07
C ILE A 25 45.45 -4.46 24.28
N GLN A 26 45.45 -4.12 22.98
CA GLN A 26 46.68 -4.17 22.17
C GLN A 26 47.70 -3.14 22.65
N MET A 27 47.28 -1.92 23.00
CA MET A 27 48.14 -0.88 23.53
C MET A 27 48.80 -1.31 24.84
N GLU A 28 48.05 -1.90 25.77
CA GLU A 28 48.55 -2.43 27.01
C GLU A 28 49.58 -3.54 26.78
N ARG A 29 49.33 -4.46 25.86
CA ARG A 29 50.28 -5.53 25.49
C ARG A 29 51.56 -4.98 24.90
N TYR A 30 51.51 -3.98 23.98
CA TYR A 30 52.71 -3.38 23.41
C TYR A 30 53.49 -2.56 24.44
N ALA A 31 52.80 -1.86 25.34
CA ALA A 31 53.44 -1.15 26.44
C ALA A 31 54.19 -2.10 27.38
N ALA A 32 53.59 -3.27 27.69
CA ALA A 32 54.25 -4.30 28.51
C ALA A 32 55.50 -4.91 27.85
N THR A 33 55.61 -4.83 26.52
CA THR A 33 56.81 -5.27 25.78
C THR A 33 57.84 -4.16 25.57
N GLY A 34 57.62 -2.95 26.15
CA GLY A 34 58.60 -1.86 26.17
C GLY A 34 58.49 -0.85 25.03
N PHE A 35 57.44 -0.92 24.24
CA PHE A 35 57.16 0.10 23.20
C PHE A 35 56.65 1.40 23.82
N SER A 36 57.09 2.55 23.33
CA SER A 36 56.52 3.84 23.74
C SER A 36 55.08 3.98 23.26
N GLY A 37 54.26 4.80 23.95
CA GLY A 37 52.84 4.98 23.59
C GLY A 37 52.62 5.31 22.12
N ILE A 38 53.44 6.18 21.51
CA ILE A 38 53.36 6.57 20.07
C ILE A 38 53.69 5.38 19.16
N GLN A 39 54.72 4.56 19.55
CA GLN A 39 55.07 3.38 18.78
C GLN A 39 54.01 2.28 18.91
N ALA A 40 53.43 2.09 20.10
CA ALA A 40 52.35 1.17 20.31
C ALA A 40 51.10 1.53 19.50
N GLU A 41 50.74 2.81 19.44
CA GLU A 41 49.63 3.32 18.68
C GLU A 41 49.76 3.06 17.17
N SER A 42 50.99 3.19 16.63
CA SER A 42 51.28 2.88 15.21
C SER A 42 51.20 1.39 14.87
N LEU A 43 51.30 0.52 15.86
CA LEU A 43 51.26 -0.94 15.71
C LEU A 43 49.84 -1.54 15.96
N ILE A 44 48.91 -0.73 16.46
CA ILE A 44 47.52 -1.17 16.65
C ILE A 44 46.91 -1.50 15.28
N GLN A 45 46.63 -2.76 15.08
CA GLN A 45 45.90 -3.22 13.89
C GLN A 45 44.43 -3.50 14.25
N ALA A 46 43.53 -2.91 13.49
CA ALA A 46 42.12 -3.30 13.60
C ALA A 46 41.99 -4.81 13.32
N ILE A 47 41.33 -5.54 14.21
CA ILE A 47 41.03 -6.94 13.94
C ILE A 47 40.13 -7.01 12.71
N PRO A 48 40.54 -7.69 11.64
CA PRO A 48 39.69 -7.86 10.48
C PRO A 48 38.48 -8.69 10.91
N TYR A 49 37.31 -8.09 10.83
CA TYR A 49 36.06 -8.81 11.00
C TYR A 49 35.30 -8.84 9.65
N GLU A 50 34.72 -9.98 9.38
CA GLU A 50 33.88 -10.16 8.20
C GLU A 50 32.42 -10.05 8.63
N GLU A 51 31.77 -9.00 8.15
CA GLU A 51 30.36 -8.80 8.41
C GLU A 51 29.53 -9.63 7.41
N ASN A 52 28.99 -10.73 7.89
CA ASN A 52 28.14 -11.57 7.07
C ASN A 52 26.66 -11.26 7.29
N ASN A 53 26.11 -10.41 6.46
CA ASN A 53 24.68 -10.10 6.44
C ASN A 53 23.96 -11.00 5.45
N PRO A 54 23.36 -12.12 5.89
CA PRO A 54 22.78 -13.11 4.98
C PRO A 54 21.63 -12.56 4.15
N TYR A 55 20.91 -11.53 4.64
CA TYR A 55 19.72 -11.00 3.98
C TYR A 55 19.96 -9.73 3.17
N ASN A 56 21.01 -8.98 3.47
CA ASN A 56 21.35 -7.74 2.78
C ASN A 56 22.87 -7.56 2.72
N ARG A 57 23.55 -8.25 1.81
CA ARG A 57 25.01 -8.24 1.69
C ARG A 57 25.59 -6.84 1.43
N ALA A 58 24.83 -6.00 0.72
CA ALA A 58 25.25 -4.63 0.42
C ALA A 58 25.01 -3.65 1.58
N PHE A 59 24.38 -4.09 2.67
CA PHE A 59 23.95 -3.26 3.79
C PHE A 59 23.21 -2.00 3.37
N SER A 60 22.45 -2.11 2.26
CA SER A 60 21.78 -1.00 1.60
C SER A 60 20.36 -0.83 2.12
N TYR A 61 20.11 0.30 2.77
CA TYR A 61 18.78 0.69 3.19
C TYR A 61 17.84 0.90 1.99
N SER A 62 18.39 1.42 0.87
CA SER A 62 17.59 1.69 -0.33
C SER A 62 17.03 0.40 -0.96
N LEU A 63 17.76 -0.70 -0.99
CA LEU A 63 17.26 -1.97 -1.50
C LEU A 63 16.11 -2.52 -0.65
N PHE A 64 16.21 -2.36 0.66
CA PHE A 64 15.18 -2.75 1.59
C PHE A 64 13.91 -1.89 1.44
N LEU A 65 14.06 -0.56 1.40
CA LEU A 65 12.95 0.36 1.26
C LEU A 65 12.27 0.26 -0.10
N LEU A 66 13.05 0.04 -1.18
CA LEU A 66 12.53 -0.07 -2.53
C LEU A 66 11.52 -1.22 -2.66
N SER A 67 11.81 -2.36 -2.06
CA SER A 67 10.88 -3.51 -2.07
C SER A 67 9.51 -3.18 -1.47
N ALA A 68 9.48 -2.37 -0.40
CA ALA A 68 8.23 -1.91 0.20
C ALA A 68 7.51 -0.88 -0.70
N ILE A 69 8.25 0.11 -1.22
CA ILE A 69 7.69 1.18 -2.05
C ILE A 69 7.02 0.62 -3.30
N LEU A 70 7.56 -0.45 -3.91
CA LEU A 70 6.98 -1.06 -5.09
C LEU A 70 5.52 -1.50 -4.88
N LEU A 71 5.20 -2.12 -3.74
CA LEU A 71 3.83 -2.53 -3.44
C LEU A 71 2.93 -1.34 -3.07
N VAL A 72 3.49 -0.34 -2.39
CA VAL A 72 2.76 0.91 -2.11
C VAL A 72 2.35 1.59 -3.42
N ILE A 73 3.23 1.62 -4.43
CA ILE A 73 2.93 2.17 -5.77
C ILE A 73 1.75 1.41 -6.41
N VAL A 74 1.73 0.08 -6.34
CA VAL A 74 0.63 -0.73 -6.87
C VAL A 74 -0.71 -0.33 -6.22
N GLN A 75 -0.77 -0.30 -4.90
CA GLN A 75 -2.00 0.09 -4.18
C GLN A 75 -2.42 1.52 -4.51
N GLN A 76 -1.49 2.46 -4.47
CA GLN A 76 -1.79 3.88 -4.64
C GLN A 76 -2.24 4.21 -6.06
N THR A 77 -1.59 3.63 -7.07
CA THR A 77 -1.98 3.85 -8.48
C THR A 77 -3.33 3.22 -8.80
N LEU A 78 -3.63 2.04 -8.24
CA LEU A 78 -4.93 1.40 -8.37
C LEU A 78 -6.04 2.25 -7.74
N PHE A 79 -5.83 2.68 -6.50
CA PHE A 79 -6.76 3.53 -5.79
C PHE A 79 -7.01 4.86 -6.52
N TYR A 80 -5.93 5.52 -6.97
CA TYR A 80 -6.01 6.77 -7.73
C TYR A 80 -6.79 6.59 -9.04
N GLY A 81 -6.45 5.57 -9.82
CA GLY A 81 -7.10 5.29 -11.11
C GLY A 81 -8.59 5.02 -10.98
N MET A 82 -9.00 4.16 -10.03
CA MET A 82 -10.41 3.87 -9.77
C MET A 82 -11.15 5.12 -9.28
N SER A 83 -10.55 5.85 -8.37
CA SER A 83 -11.14 7.06 -7.78
C SER A 83 -11.34 8.16 -8.83
N MET A 84 -10.39 8.34 -9.74
CA MET A 84 -10.51 9.29 -10.85
C MET A 84 -11.66 8.93 -11.79
N LEU A 85 -11.82 7.66 -12.14
CA LEU A 85 -12.93 7.21 -13.00
C LEU A 85 -14.28 7.42 -12.33
N VAL A 86 -14.40 7.11 -11.04
CA VAL A 86 -15.64 7.33 -10.28
C VAL A 86 -15.94 8.83 -10.16
N GLY A 87 -14.94 9.66 -9.81
CA GLY A 87 -15.08 11.11 -9.70
C GLY A 87 -15.54 11.74 -11.02
N THR A 88 -14.89 11.37 -12.13
CA THR A 88 -15.25 11.85 -13.47
C THR A 88 -16.68 11.44 -13.84
N ALA A 89 -17.07 10.18 -13.63
CA ALA A 89 -18.43 9.72 -13.95
C ALA A 89 -19.50 10.46 -13.15
N ARG A 90 -19.21 10.85 -11.91
CA ARG A 90 -20.12 11.65 -11.09
C ARG A 90 -20.23 13.09 -11.53
N GLU A 91 -19.12 13.74 -11.87
CA GLU A 91 -19.10 15.11 -12.40
C GLU A 91 -19.87 15.21 -13.72
N GLU A 92 -19.72 14.24 -14.60
CA GLU A 92 -20.41 14.20 -15.90
C GLU A 92 -21.85 13.66 -15.80
N ASN A 93 -22.38 13.43 -14.58
CA ASN A 93 -23.70 12.84 -14.36
C ASN A 93 -23.90 11.47 -15.04
N ARG A 94 -22.83 10.75 -15.31
CA ARG A 94 -22.81 9.40 -15.90
C ARG A 94 -22.68 8.29 -14.87
N SER A 95 -23.12 8.52 -13.64
CA SER A 95 -23.05 7.51 -12.56
C SER A 95 -23.75 6.21 -12.92
N PHE A 96 -24.82 6.29 -13.73
CA PHE A 96 -25.51 5.10 -14.27
C PHE A 96 -24.64 4.27 -15.23
N ALA A 97 -23.65 4.88 -15.91
CA ALA A 97 -22.72 4.12 -16.75
C ALA A 97 -21.85 3.15 -15.94
N LEU A 98 -21.76 3.38 -14.64
CA LEU A 98 -21.06 2.51 -13.69
C LEU A 98 -21.94 1.39 -13.13
N LEU A 99 -23.25 1.45 -13.36
CA LEU A 99 -24.25 0.50 -12.87
C LEU A 99 -25.06 -0.02 -14.05
N PRO A 100 -25.26 -1.33 -14.22
CA PRO A 100 -26.16 -1.86 -15.25
C PRO A 100 -27.60 -1.46 -14.97
N ASP A 101 -28.37 -1.09 -16.02
CA ASP A 101 -29.75 -0.61 -15.94
C ASP A 101 -30.76 -1.58 -15.29
N LYS A 102 -30.41 -2.84 -15.13
CA LYS A 102 -31.27 -3.91 -14.61
C LYS A 102 -30.74 -4.57 -13.33
N LEU A 103 -30.25 -3.76 -12.38
CA LEU A 103 -29.86 -4.29 -11.07
C LEU A 103 -31.07 -4.37 -10.13
N GLU A 104 -32.11 -5.08 -10.51
CA GLU A 104 -33.20 -5.39 -9.62
C GLU A 104 -32.75 -6.42 -8.57
N GLY A 105 -32.33 -5.91 -7.40
CA GLY A 105 -32.27 -6.62 -6.13
C GLY A 105 -31.18 -7.69 -5.93
N HIS A 106 -30.72 -8.39 -6.94
CA HIS A 106 -29.87 -9.60 -6.75
C HIS A 106 -28.52 -9.59 -7.46
N GLY A 107 -28.09 -8.47 -8.00
CA GLY A 107 -26.91 -8.37 -8.86
C GLY A 107 -25.70 -7.62 -8.30
N VAL A 108 -25.78 -7.00 -7.12
CA VAL A 108 -24.73 -6.11 -6.58
C VAL A 108 -23.36 -6.81 -6.51
N GLY A 109 -23.31 -8.01 -5.96
CA GLY A 109 -22.06 -8.78 -5.88
C GLY A 109 -21.47 -9.10 -7.26
N ARG A 110 -22.32 -9.34 -8.27
CA ARG A 110 -21.85 -9.58 -9.66
C ARG A 110 -21.22 -8.33 -10.27
N VAL A 111 -21.77 -7.15 -9.99
CA VAL A 111 -21.22 -5.88 -10.46
C VAL A 111 -19.88 -5.60 -9.79
N VAL A 112 -19.80 -5.78 -8.48
CA VAL A 112 -18.55 -5.62 -7.73
C VAL A 112 -17.49 -6.58 -8.27
N LEU A 113 -17.80 -7.86 -8.43
CA LEU A 113 -16.87 -8.85 -8.97
C LEU A 113 -16.50 -8.57 -10.43
N GLY A 114 -17.46 -8.21 -11.29
CA GLY A 114 -17.21 -7.93 -12.71
C GLY A 114 -16.30 -6.72 -12.92
N ARG A 115 -16.56 -5.61 -12.21
CA ARG A 115 -15.70 -4.43 -12.23
C ARG A 115 -14.36 -4.73 -11.58
N GLY A 116 -14.37 -5.39 -10.42
CA GLY A 116 -13.17 -5.79 -9.71
C GLY A 116 -12.26 -6.68 -10.57
N MET A 117 -12.83 -7.64 -11.32
CA MET A 117 -12.08 -8.54 -12.20
C MET A 117 -11.32 -7.78 -13.30
N ALA A 118 -11.92 -6.75 -13.90
CA ALA A 118 -11.26 -5.95 -14.93
C ALA A 118 -10.00 -5.25 -14.39
N TYR A 119 -10.11 -4.60 -13.23
CA TYR A 119 -8.96 -3.96 -12.58
C TYR A 119 -7.95 -4.99 -12.07
N TRP A 120 -8.44 -6.10 -11.54
CA TRP A 120 -7.61 -7.19 -11.05
C TRP A 120 -6.70 -7.77 -12.16
N LEU A 121 -7.24 -8.03 -13.34
CA LEU A 121 -6.46 -8.54 -14.48
C LEU A 121 -5.34 -7.56 -14.89
N ILE A 122 -5.66 -6.27 -15.00
CA ILE A 122 -4.69 -5.24 -15.36
C ILE A 122 -3.61 -5.13 -14.29
N TYR A 123 -4.01 -5.01 -13.02
CA TYR A 123 -3.07 -4.79 -11.93
C TYR A 123 -2.30 -6.04 -11.51
N MET A 124 -2.83 -7.22 -11.79
CA MET A 124 -2.06 -8.45 -11.63
C MET A 124 -0.87 -8.49 -12.59
N GLY A 125 -1.06 -8.11 -13.86
CA GLY A 125 0.03 -7.96 -14.83
C GLY A 125 1.05 -6.89 -14.40
N ILE A 126 0.59 -5.72 -13.95
CA ILE A 126 1.45 -4.65 -13.45
C ILE A 126 2.22 -5.09 -12.19
N SER A 127 1.56 -5.77 -11.26
CA SER A 127 2.18 -6.25 -10.02
C SER A 127 3.25 -7.31 -10.29
N MET A 128 3.00 -8.21 -11.23
CA MET A 128 4.02 -9.19 -11.67
C MET A 128 5.23 -8.49 -12.31
N TYR A 129 5.00 -7.49 -13.16
CA TYR A 129 6.08 -6.69 -13.74
C TYR A 129 6.91 -5.99 -12.66
N ILE A 130 6.24 -5.34 -11.71
CA ILE A 130 6.87 -4.59 -10.61
C ILE A 130 7.61 -5.54 -9.64
N ALA A 131 7.05 -6.70 -9.32
CA ALA A 131 7.63 -7.60 -8.33
C ALA A 131 8.78 -8.47 -8.89
N PHE A 132 8.78 -8.80 -10.17
CA PHE A 132 9.76 -9.71 -10.74
C PHE A 132 10.72 -9.04 -11.73
N ILE A 133 10.21 -8.20 -12.63
CA ILE A 133 11.02 -7.63 -13.71
C ILE A 133 11.84 -6.43 -13.21
N ILE A 134 11.24 -5.50 -12.47
CA ILE A 134 11.95 -4.33 -11.95
C ILE A 134 13.13 -4.75 -11.06
N PRO A 135 12.96 -5.61 -10.03
CA PRO A 135 14.09 -6.03 -9.22
C PRO A 135 15.20 -6.72 -10.03
N ALA A 136 14.82 -7.53 -11.02
CA ALA A 136 15.80 -8.18 -11.90
C ALA A 136 16.61 -7.17 -12.74
N MET A 137 15.97 -6.11 -13.25
CA MET A 137 16.65 -5.05 -14.00
C MET A 137 17.65 -4.25 -13.15
N PHE A 138 17.34 -4.05 -11.88
CA PHE A 138 18.21 -3.29 -10.95
C PHE A 138 19.16 -4.18 -10.13
N GLY A 139 19.23 -5.47 -10.42
CA GLY A 139 20.09 -6.41 -9.70
C GLY A 139 19.72 -6.58 -8.22
N ILE A 140 18.45 -6.36 -7.87
CA ILE A 140 17.97 -6.55 -6.50
C ILE A 140 17.86 -8.05 -6.25
N PRO A 141 18.53 -8.58 -5.21
CA PRO A 141 18.49 -10.01 -4.93
C PRO A 141 17.09 -10.45 -4.52
N GLN A 142 16.52 -11.39 -5.25
CA GLN A 142 15.27 -12.06 -4.94
C GLN A 142 15.60 -13.46 -4.44
N ARG A 143 15.22 -13.77 -3.20
CA ARG A 143 15.51 -15.05 -2.54
C ARG A 143 14.28 -15.91 -2.34
N GLY A 144 13.11 -15.30 -2.45
CA GLY A 144 11.83 -15.98 -2.27
C GLY A 144 11.49 -16.92 -3.41
N ASN A 145 10.66 -17.92 -3.12
CA ASN A 145 10.10 -18.80 -4.13
C ASN A 145 9.09 -18.00 -5.00
N TYR A 146 9.25 -18.06 -6.30
CA TYR A 146 8.39 -17.35 -7.27
C TYR A 146 6.90 -17.69 -7.10
N TRP A 147 6.56 -18.94 -6.80
CA TRP A 147 5.16 -19.36 -6.62
C TRP A 147 4.53 -18.78 -5.36
N ASP A 148 5.28 -18.69 -4.28
CA ASP A 148 4.81 -18.12 -3.03
C ASP A 148 4.59 -16.62 -3.17
N ILE A 149 5.52 -15.93 -3.85
CA ILE A 149 5.37 -14.50 -4.16
C ILE A 149 4.17 -14.26 -5.09
N LEU A 150 3.97 -15.11 -6.10
CA LEU A 150 2.82 -15.01 -6.99
C LEU A 150 1.50 -15.16 -6.22
N LEU A 151 1.44 -16.12 -5.30
CA LEU A 151 0.28 -16.32 -4.44
C LEU A 151 0.02 -15.10 -3.54
N LEU A 152 1.08 -14.53 -2.94
CA LEU A 152 0.97 -13.29 -2.18
C LEU A 152 0.41 -12.15 -3.03
N LEU A 153 0.92 -11.96 -4.25
CA LEU A 153 0.43 -10.91 -5.16
C LEU A 153 -1.04 -11.10 -5.52
N LEU A 154 -1.50 -12.34 -5.68
CA LEU A 154 -2.90 -12.66 -5.93
C LEU A 154 -3.79 -12.17 -4.80
N PHE A 155 -3.46 -12.46 -3.55
CA PHE A 155 -4.21 -11.98 -2.38
C PHE A 155 -4.10 -10.46 -2.23
N PHE A 156 -2.89 -9.92 -2.35
CA PHE A 156 -2.63 -8.48 -2.20
C PHE A 156 -3.38 -7.64 -3.24
N VAL A 157 -3.32 -8.01 -4.53
CA VAL A 157 -4.02 -7.27 -5.60
C VAL A 157 -5.53 -7.39 -5.42
N THR A 158 -6.04 -8.56 -5.01
CA THR A 158 -7.47 -8.74 -4.71
C THR A 158 -7.92 -7.78 -3.61
N ASP A 159 -7.16 -7.70 -2.54
CA ASP A 159 -7.45 -6.80 -1.42
C ASP A 159 -7.36 -5.33 -1.83
N CYS A 160 -6.32 -4.94 -2.58
CA CYS A 160 -6.18 -3.59 -3.12
C CYS A 160 -7.35 -3.17 -4.03
N VAL A 161 -7.88 -4.10 -4.83
CA VAL A 161 -9.06 -3.84 -5.68
C VAL A 161 -10.30 -3.60 -4.82
N MET A 162 -10.57 -4.45 -3.83
CA MET A 162 -11.73 -4.30 -2.95
C MET A 162 -11.62 -3.05 -2.08
N PHE A 163 -10.44 -2.76 -1.54
CA PHE A 163 -10.13 -1.50 -0.86
C PHE A 163 -10.44 -0.29 -1.75
N SER A 164 -9.89 -0.28 -2.97
CA SER A 164 -10.07 0.86 -3.89
C SER A 164 -11.52 1.04 -4.31
N MET A 165 -12.28 -0.03 -4.52
CA MET A 165 -13.71 0.04 -4.81
C MET A 165 -14.50 0.66 -3.67
N THR A 166 -14.20 0.26 -2.44
CA THR A 166 -14.86 0.78 -1.24
C THR A 166 -14.61 2.27 -1.07
N TRP A 167 -13.35 2.67 -1.06
CA TRP A 167 -12.98 4.08 -0.80
C TRP A 167 -13.29 5.02 -1.97
N SER A 168 -13.20 4.54 -3.22
CA SER A 168 -13.58 5.35 -4.39
C SER A 168 -15.07 5.73 -4.37
N SER A 169 -15.91 4.92 -3.74
CA SER A 169 -17.35 5.22 -3.62
C SER A 169 -17.64 6.50 -2.80
N LEU A 170 -16.73 6.94 -1.95
CA LEU A 170 -16.87 8.16 -1.15
C LEU A 170 -16.48 9.42 -1.93
N ILE A 171 -15.85 9.28 -3.08
CA ILE A 171 -15.31 10.39 -3.85
C ILE A 171 -16.39 11.00 -4.74
N THR A 172 -16.59 12.30 -4.59
CA THR A 172 -17.60 13.06 -5.34
C THR A 172 -17.03 13.85 -6.50
N ARG A 173 -15.76 14.29 -6.40
CA ARG A 173 -15.10 15.14 -7.40
C ARG A 173 -13.69 14.61 -7.69
N ARG A 174 -13.29 14.67 -8.96
CA ARG A 174 -11.94 14.27 -9.40
C ARG A 174 -10.82 15.08 -8.76
N GLU A 175 -11.04 16.35 -8.47
CA GLU A 175 -10.04 17.22 -7.80
C GLU A 175 -9.69 16.72 -6.40
N SER A 176 -10.68 16.20 -5.66
CA SER A 176 -10.49 15.65 -4.33
C SER A 176 -9.60 14.40 -4.34
N VAL A 177 -9.57 13.67 -5.45
CA VAL A 177 -8.73 12.46 -5.59
C VAL A 177 -7.25 12.81 -5.53
N PHE A 178 -6.85 13.89 -6.19
CA PHE A 178 -5.45 14.31 -6.19
C PHE A 178 -4.97 14.71 -4.80
N LEU A 179 -5.77 15.48 -4.07
CA LEU A 179 -5.44 15.87 -2.69
C LEU A 179 -5.38 14.67 -1.77
N LEU A 180 -6.32 13.75 -1.91
CA LEU A 180 -6.35 12.52 -1.12
C LEU A 180 -5.13 11.65 -1.42
N PHE A 181 -4.75 11.49 -2.68
CA PHE A 181 -3.56 10.76 -3.10
C PHE A 181 -2.28 11.37 -2.51
N LEU A 182 -2.14 12.70 -2.58
CA LEU A 182 -0.97 13.41 -2.07
C LEU A 182 -0.78 13.21 -0.56
N VAL A 183 -1.87 13.24 0.21
CA VAL A 183 -1.83 13.06 1.67
C VAL A 183 -1.67 11.58 2.04
N MET A 184 -2.40 10.69 1.38
CA MET A 184 -2.41 9.26 1.72
C MET A 184 -1.12 8.54 1.34
N SER A 185 -0.42 8.98 0.29
CA SER A 185 0.78 8.30 -0.21
C SER A 185 1.91 8.24 0.85
N PRO A 186 2.35 9.34 1.48
CA PRO A 186 3.34 9.27 2.55
C PRO A 186 2.79 8.54 3.80
N ILE A 187 1.51 8.73 4.14
CA ILE A 187 0.91 8.04 5.29
C ILE A 187 0.98 6.53 5.10
N CYS A 188 0.57 6.01 3.94
CA CYS A 188 0.66 4.59 3.63
C CYS A 188 2.09 4.07 3.75
N LEU A 189 3.08 4.83 3.23
CA LEU A 189 4.48 4.43 3.31
C LEU A 189 4.98 4.33 4.76
N PHE A 190 4.65 5.30 5.60
CA PHE A 190 5.05 5.27 7.01
C PHE A 190 4.37 4.14 7.78
N LEU A 191 3.09 3.88 7.50
CA LEU A 191 2.30 2.85 8.17
C LEU A 191 2.68 1.40 7.78
N THR A 192 3.43 1.21 6.69
CA THR A 192 3.96 -0.13 6.33
C THR A 192 4.89 -0.72 7.38
N GLY A 193 5.42 0.09 8.29
CA GLY A 193 6.37 -0.34 9.33
C GLY A 193 7.84 -0.40 8.88
N PHE A 194 8.16 0.10 7.66
CA PHE A 194 9.55 0.09 7.15
C PHE A 194 10.31 1.35 7.49
N SER A 195 9.65 2.50 7.42
CA SER A 195 10.27 3.77 7.82
C SER A 195 10.36 3.90 9.35
N TRP A 196 9.41 3.30 10.05
CA TRP A 196 9.33 3.29 11.50
C TRP A 196 8.85 1.92 12.01
N PRO A 197 9.49 1.32 13.03
CA PRO A 197 9.10 0.01 13.54
C PRO A 197 7.67 0.01 14.06
N THR A 198 6.91 -1.02 13.70
CA THR A 198 5.50 -1.16 14.14
C THR A 198 5.34 -1.30 15.65
N GLU A 199 6.37 -1.82 16.33
CA GLU A 199 6.42 -1.97 17.78
C GLU A 199 6.49 -0.61 18.51
N ALA A 200 7.01 0.42 17.84
CA ALA A 200 7.13 1.77 18.35
C ALA A 200 5.92 2.66 18.02
N PHE A 201 4.93 2.12 17.30
CA PHE A 201 3.70 2.87 17.03
C PHE A 201 2.86 3.01 18.30
N PRO A 202 2.29 4.20 18.59
CA PRO A 202 1.17 4.31 19.50
C PRO A 202 0.04 3.38 19.04
N GLU A 203 -0.72 2.82 19.97
CA GLU A 203 -1.75 1.83 19.66
C GLU A 203 -2.76 2.30 18.61
N PHE A 204 -3.16 3.56 18.66
CA PHE A 204 -4.04 4.16 17.67
C PHE A 204 -3.49 4.01 16.23
N TRP A 205 -2.22 4.35 15.99
CA TRP A 205 -1.62 4.26 14.66
C TRP A 205 -1.42 2.82 14.20
N LYS A 206 -1.20 1.92 15.14
CA LYS A 206 -1.12 0.49 14.86
C LYS A 206 -2.45 -0.06 14.34
N TRP A 207 -3.56 0.27 15.00
CA TRP A 207 -4.90 -0.10 14.53
C TRP A 207 -5.25 0.58 13.20
N PHE A 208 -4.90 1.84 13.06
CA PHE A 208 -5.11 2.59 11.82
C PHE A 208 -4.33 2.03 10.64
N SER A 209 -3.12 1.50 10.86
CA SER A 209 -2.32 0.88 9.81
C SER A 209 -2.99 -0.37 9.20
N TYR A 210 -3.77 -1.09 9.98
CA TYR A 210 -4.50 -2.27 9.51
C TYR A 210 -5.65 -1.97 8.54
N ILE A 211 -5.96 -0.71 8.30
CA ILE A 211 -6.90 -0.30 7.24
C ILE A 211 -6.26 -0.49 5.85
N PHE A 212 -4.94 -0.39 5.74
CA PHE A 212 -4.26 -0.39 4.45
C PHE A 212 -3.73 -1.77 4.05
N PRO A 213 -4.09 -2.29 2.86
CA PRO A 213 -3.54 -3.54 2.33
C PRO A 213 -2.01 -3.59 2.31
N THR A 214 -1.36 -2.44 2.05
CA THR A 214 0.11 -2.32 2.05
C THR A 214 0.75 -2.68 3.37
N THR A 215 0.08 -2.51 4.51
CA THR A 215 0.63 -2.89 5.82
C THR A 215 0.95 -4.37 5.89
N PHE A 216 0.02 -5.22 5.48
CA PHE A 216 0.23 -6.67 5.43
C PHE A 216 1.03 -7.10 4.20
N GLY A 217 0.68 -6.55 3.03
CA GLY A 217 1.32 -6.92 1.76
C GLY A 217 2.81 -6.65 1.73
N CYS A 218 3.25 -5.46 2.16
CA CYS A 218 4.67 -5.11 2.17
C CYS A 218 5.46 -5.96 3.17
N GLN A 219 4.92 -6.20 4.38
CA GLN A 219 5.58 -7.04 5.38
C GLN A 219 5.75 -8.47 4.87
N ALA A 220 4.68 -9.06 4.30
CA ALA A 220 4.74 -10.39 3.69
C ALA A 220 5.75 -10.43 2.54
N PHE A 221 5.72 -9.45 1.64
CA PHE A 221 6.61 -9.39 0.48
C PHE A 221 8.10 -9.36 0.89
N ILE A 222 8.46 -8.56 1.88
CA ILE A 222 9.85 -8.52 2.35
C ILE A 222 10.25 -9.79 3.06
N ASN A 223 9.37 -10.36 3.88
CA ASN A 223 9.67 -11.62 4.56
C ASN A 223 9.91 -12.75 3.54
N MET A 224 9.15 -12.78 2.47
CA MET A 224 9.28 -13.81 1.43
C MET A 224 10.39 -13.47 0.42
N ASN A 225 10.36 -12.29 -0.18
CA ASN A 225 11.27 -11.93 -1.28
C ASN A 225 12.69 -11.60 -0.82
N THR A 226 12.83 -10.85 0.27
CA THR A 226 14.15 -10.37 0.73
C THR A 226 14.78 -11.32 1.75
N ALA A 227 13.99 -11.82 2.70
CA ALA A 227 14.48 -12.74 3.71
C ALA A 227 14.51 -14.21 3.22
N GLY A 228 13.82 -14.53 2.12
CA GLY A 228 13.75 -15.89 1.59
C GLY A 228 12.86 -16.81 2.43
N GLY A 229 11.90 -16.22 3.15
CA GLY A 229 10.93 -17.00 3.91
C GLY A 229 9.88 -17.65 3.02
N ASP A 230 9.30 -18.73 3.49
CA ASP A 230 8.20 -19.44 2.85
C ASP A 230 6.85 -18.79 3.18
N LEU A 231 5.78 -19.27 2.54
CA LEU A 231 4.40 -18.85 2.80
C LEU A 231 4.01 -18.96 4.29
N TRP A 232 4.54 -19.95 5.00
CA TRP A 232 4.36 -20.10 6.45
C TRP A 232 4.91 -18.94 7.26
N THR A 233 6.01 -18.35 6.83
CA THR A 233 6.63 -17.18 7.51
C THR A 233 5.76 -15.93 7.39
N ALA A 234 4.95 -15.85 6.34
CA ALA A 234 4.02 -14.75 6.08
C ALA A 234 2.55 -15.10 6.41
N HIS A 235 2.30 -16.18 7.15
CA HIS A 235 0.97 -16.69 7.44
C HIS A 235 0.04 -15.64 8.08
N ASP A 236 0.52 -14.90 9.08
CA ASP A 236 -0.28 -13.88 9.78
C ASP A 236 -0.68 -12.75 8.84
N GLN A 237 0.23 -12.33 7.95
CA GLN A 237 -0.05 -11.29 6.97
C GLN A 237 -1.03 -11.78 5.89
N MET A 238 -0.94 -13.05 5.49
CA MET A 238 -1.88 -13.65 4.53
C MET A 238 -3.29 -13.76 5.11
N ILE A 239 -3.42 -14.10 6.39
CA ILE A 239 -4.70 -14.07 7.11
C ILE A 239 -5.22 -12.65 7.17
N GLY A 240 -4.37 -11.67 7.50
CA GLY A 240 -4.73 -10.25 7.53
C GLY A 240 -5.31 -9.78 6.20
N LEU A 241 -4.63 -10.05 5.07
CA LEU A 241 -5.11 -9.73 3.72
C LEU A 241 -6.44 -10.42 3.40
N THR A 242 -6.61 -11.67 3.81
CA THR A 242 -7.86 -12.43 3.54
C THR A 242 -9.04 -11.82 4.31
N ILE A 243 -8.87 -11.54 5.60
CA ILE A 243 -9.90 -10.91 6.42
C ILE A 243 -10.25 -9.53 5.86
N GLN A 244 -9.25 -8.75 5.52
CA GLN A 244 -9.39 -7.41 4.96
C GLN A 244 -10.15 -7.44 3.62
N THR A 245 -9.82 -8.38 2.72
CA THR A 245 -10.54 -8.60 1.45
C THR A 245 -12.02 -8.89 1.67
N ILE A 246 -12.36 -9.74 2.64
CA ILE A 246 -13.77 -10.08 2.96
C ILE A 246 -14.51 -8.84 3.46
N ILE A 247 -13.90 -8.07 4.35
CA ILE A 247 -14.48 -6.85 4.89
C ILE A 247 -14.69 -5.82 3.76
N TYR A 248 -13.69 -5.58 2.92
CA TYR A 248 -13.81 -4.61 1.83
C TYR A 248 -14.75 -5.06 0.73
N PHE A 249 -14.83 -6.36 0.45
CA PHE A 249 -15.87 -6.87 -0.46
C PHE A 249 -17.29 -6.59 0.05
N ALA A 250 -17.54 -6.83 1.34
CA ALA A 250 -18.84 -6.51 1.95
C ALA A 250 -19.13 -5.00 1.90
N LEU A 251 -18.16 -4.18 2.25
CA LEU A 251 -18.29 -2.71 2.20
C LEU A 251 -18.48 -2.19 0.77
N ALA A 252 -17.78 -2.75 -0.22
CA ALA A 252 -17.97 -2.41 -1.62
C ALA A 252 -19.39 -2.76 -2.11
N CYS A 253 -19.93 -3.91 -1.70
CA CYS A 253 -21.31 -4.28 -2.00
C CYS A 253 -22.31 -3.30 -1.37
N ILE A 254 -22.11 -2.91 -0.12
CA ILE A 254 -22.94 -1.91 0.56
C ILE A 254 -22.86 -0.56 -0.16
N ALA A 255 -21.66 -0.14 -0.55
CA ALA A 255 -21.44 1.12 -1.24
C ALA A 255 -22.14 1.17 -2.61
N VAL A 256 -22.02 0.10 -3.41
CA VAL A 256 -22.70 -0.02 -4.71
C VAL A 256 -24.21 -0.06 -4.53
N TYR A 257 -24.71 -0.77 -3.52
CA TYR A 257 -26.15 -0.82 -3.22
C TYR A 257 -26.68 0.56 -2.83
N ALA A 258 -25.98 1.26 -1.95
CA ALA A 258 -26.37 2.62 -1.51
C ALA A 258 -26.35 3.61 -2.67
N GLU A 259 -25.35 3.54 -3.55
CA GLU A 259 -25.28 4.39 -4.76
C GLU A 259 -26.45 4.11 -5.72
N ASN A 260 -26.76 2.84 -5.97
CA ASN A 260 -27.90 2.45 -6.80
C ASN A 260 -29.22 2.97 -6.22
N TRP A 261 -29.44 2.76 -4.93
CA TRP A 261 -30.63 3.25 -4.23
C TRP A 261 -30.76 4.78 -4.33
N TYR A 262 -29.66 5.50 -4.10
CA TYR A 262 -29.65 6.96 -4.20
C TYR A 262 -29.99 7.46 -5.61
N LEU A 263 -29.44 6.83 -6.65
CA LEU A 263 -29.68 7.21 -8.03
C LEU A 263 -31.15 6.97 -8.43
N HIS A 264 -31.70 5.81 -8.11
CA HIS A 264 -33.13 5.52 -8.37
C HIS A 264 -34.06 6.47 -7.61
N HIS A 265 -33.75 6.77 -6.36
CA HIS A 265 -34.57 7.71 -5.58
C HIS A 265 -34.55 9.13 -6.19
N LYS A 266 -33.38 9.58 -6.66
CA LYS A 266 -33.21 10.86 -7.34
C LYS A 266 -34.01 10.93 -8.66
N GLU A 267 -34.09 9.86 -9.43
CA GLU A 267 -34.87 9.78 -10.66
C GLU A 267 -36.37 9.81 -10.38
N MET A 268 -36.84 9.00 -9.45
CA MET A 268 -38.25 9.03 -9.04
C MET A 268 -38.68 10.43 -8.56
N LEU A 269 -37.82 11.13 -7.84
CA LEU A 269 -38.12 12.51 -7.42
C LEU A 269 -38.18 13.47 -8.61
N LYS A 270 -37.33 13.29 -9.62
CA LYS A 270 -37.36 14.08 -10.85
C LYS A 270 -38.66 13.83 -11.66
N GLU A 271 -39.05 12.58 -11.83
CA GLU A 271 -40.29 12.20 -12.51
C GLU A 271 -41.49 12.78 -11.78
N LYS A 272 -41.56 12.64 -10.48
CA LYS A 272 -42.63 13.18 -9.65
C LYS A 272 -42.74 14.71 -9.77
N LYS A 273 -41.59 15.42 -9.83
CA LYS A 273 -41.55 16.85 -10.07
C LYS A 273 -42.05 17.21 -11.48
N ARG A 274 -41.68 16.43 -12.51
CA ARG A 274 -42.16 16.62 -13.89
C ARG A 274 -43.67 16.39 -13.99
N GLU A 275 -44.20 15.36 -13.35
CA GLU A 275 -45.65 15.11 -13.32
C GLU A 275 -46.41 16.22 -12.61
N LEU A 276 -45.89 16.73 -11.48
CA LEU A 276 -46.53 17.85 -10.76
C LEU A 276 -46.50 19.13 -11.58
N ALA A 277 -45.43 19.45 -12.29
CA ALA A 277 -45.31 20.59 -13.15
C ALA A 277 -46.28 20.49 -14.38
N ALA A 278 -46.36 19.32 -14.98
CA ALA A 278 -47.32 19.05 -16.07
C ALA A 278 -48.77 19.22 -15.60
N ARG A 279 -49.10 18.78 -14.39
CA ARG A 279 -50.44 18.99 -13.79
C ARG A 279 -50.71 20.46 -13.46
N ALA A 280 -49.66 21.20 -13.09
CA ALA A 280 -49.78 22.64 -12.77
C ALA A 280 -49.73 23.54 -14.02
N GLY A 281 -49.54 22.98 -15.23
CA GLY A 281 -49.43 23.75 -16.47
C GLY A 281 -48.15 24.58 -16.56
N VAL A 282 -47.12 24.28 -15.73
CA VAL A 282 -45.84 24.97 -15.68
C VAL A 282 -44.82 24.21 -16.53
N ASP A 283 -44.26 24.87 -17.54
CA ASP A 283 -43.16 24.30 -18.32
C ASP A 283 -41.82 24.52 -17.59
N LEU A 284 -41.30 23.45 -16.98
CA LEU A 284 -40.02 23.49 -16.24
C LEU A 284 -38.81 23.79 -17.13
N ASP A 285 -38.92 23.62 -18.45
CA ASP A 285 -37.82 23.90 -19.37
C ASP A 285 -37.78 25.41 -19.73
N GLU A 286 -38.92 26.10 -19.69
CA GLU A 286 -39.01 27.55 -19.88
C GLU A 286 -38.46 28.32 -18.67
N ASP A 287 -38.78 27.86 -17.43
CA ASP A 287 -38.22 28.43 -16.20
C ASP A 287 -36.71 28.25 -16.09
N ARG A 288 -36.16 27.12 -16.59
CA ARG A 288 -34.70 26.90 -16.62
C ARG A 288 -33.99 27.84 -17.59
N LYS A 289 -34.54 28.16 -18.74
CA LYS A 289 -33.97 29.12 -19.70
C LYS A 289 -33.96 30.53 -19.12
N ILE A 290 -35.01 30.91 -18.42
CA ILE A 290 -35.15 32.24 -17.76
C ILE A 290 -34.13 32.37 -16.63
N ILE A 291 -33.88 31.31 -15.84
CA ILE A 291 -32.90 31.31 -14.75
C ILE A 291 -31.45 31.20 -15.29
N ALA A 292 -31.23 30.55 -16.41
CA ALA A 292 -29.91 30.44 -17.05
C ALA A 292 -29.49 31.70 -17.84
N GLY A 293 -30.38 32.65 -18.04
CA GLY A 293 -30.07 33.92 -18.69
C GLY A 293 -29.86 33.81 -20.20
N GLU A 294 -30.44 32.78 -20.86
CA GLU A 294 -30.51 32.65 -22.33
C GLU A 294 -31.78 33.25 -22.93
#